data_0bc56e2ac601759a65437b04b1cb5407
#
_entry.id   0bc56e2ac601759a65437b04b1cb5407
#
_cell.length_a   1.000
_cell.length_b   1.000
_cell.length_c   1.000
_cell.angle_alpha   90.00
_cell.angle_beta   90.00
_cell.angle_gamma   90.00
#
_symmetry.space_group_name_H-M   'P 1'
#
loop_
_entity.id
_entity.type
_entity.pdbx_description
1 polymer ?
#
loop_
_entity_poly.entity_id
_entity_poly.type
_entity_poly.pdbx_seq_one_letter_code
_entity_poly.pdbx_strand_id
1 'polypeptide(L)'
;MKRTGVVIVGMALLGAFCPAQDAGNRFSSGQSNTVIGCLSGPDADDHYTLTSMQHRTGVDVVGGEDLKKGVGGKVKLTGSWELLPGSEGKTGDAAHRFNATQVTILEDTCHSPAPVTPVSKSKQQKK
;
A
#
# COMPACT_ATOMS: atom_id res chain seq x y z
N MET A 1 31.50 21.72 63.49
CA MET A 1 30.87 22.08 62.23
C MET A 1 30.46 20.79 61.51
N LYS A 2 29.16 20.54 61.49
CA LYS A 2 28.63 19.31 60.91
C LYS A 2 28.13 19.65 59.49
N ARG A 3 28.72 19.04 58.50
CA ARG A 3 28.27 19.13 57.11
C ARG A 3 27.35 17.96 56.81
N THR A 4 26.08 18.23 56.72
CA THR A 4 25.07 17.27 56.32
C THR A 4 25.05 17.19 54.80
N GLY A 5 25.53 16.09 54.26
CA GLY A 5 25.44 15.82 52.85
C GLY A 5 24.06 15.24 52.53
N VAL A 6 23.33 15.93 51.69
CA VAL A 6 22.06 15.44 51.15
C VAL A 6 22.38 14.64 49.90
N VAL A 7 22.14 13.35 49.95
CA VAL A 7 22.22 12.46 48.82
C VAL A 7 20.85 12.46 48.15
N ILE A 8 20.75 13.08 47.02
CA ILE A 8 19.55 13.02 46.16
C ILE A 8 19.70 11.79 45.30
N VAL A 9 18.95 10.75 45.65
CA VAL A 9 18.80 9.58 44.79
C VAL A 9 17.80 9.94 43.71
N GLY A 10 18.32 10.23 42.54
CA GLY A 10 17.50 10.46 41.36
C GLY A 10 16.96 9.15 40.82
N MET A 11 15.70 8.91 41.04
CA MET A 11 14.99 7.75 40.49
C MET A 11 14.66 8.04 39.04
N ALA A 12 15.47 7.52 38.12
CA ALA A 12 15.20 7.61 36.68
C ALA A 12 14.08 6.63 36.34
N LEU A 13 12.89 7.17 36.18
CA LEU A 13 11.78 6.43 35.61
C LEU A 13 12.04 6.30 34.10
N LEU A 14 12.58 5.16 33.71
CA LEU A 14 12.61 4.75 32.32
C LEU A 14 11.17 4.41 31.92
N GLY A 15 10.47 5.41 31.45
CA GLY A 15 9.21 5.23 30.78
C GLY A 15 9.46 4.49 29.47
N ALA A 16 9.09 3.23 29.43
CA ALA A 16 9.04 2.49 28.18
C ALA A 16 7.94 3.11 27.33
N PHE A 17 8.34 3.98 26.42
CA PHE A 17 7.47 4.40 25.33
C PHE A 17 7.31 3.18 24.42
N CYS A 18 6.24 2.45 24.62
CA CYS A 18 5.74 1.56 23.60
C CYS A 18 5.15 2.46 22.51
N PRO A 19 5.71 2.50 21.31
CA PRO A 19 5.01 3.12 20.21
C PRO A 19 3.76 2.29 19.99
N ALA A 20 2.62 2.89 20.23
CA ALA A 20 1.37 2.30 19.84
C ALA A 20 1.41 2.18 18.32
N GLN A 21 1.60 0.96 17.85
CA GLN A 21 1.48 0.68 16.43
C GLN A 21 0.00 0.74 16.11
N ASP A 22 -0.38 1.86 15.55
CA ASP A 22 -1.71 2.05 15.02
C ASP A 22 -1.86 1.13 13.81
N ALA A 23 -2.31 -0.07 14.06
CA ALA A 23 -2.53 -1.07 13.02
C ALA A 23 -3.67 -0.68 12.05
N GLY A 24 -4.32 0.44 12.30
CA GLY A 24 -5.44 0.92 11.51
C GLY A 24 -5.13 1.95 10.45
N ASN A 25 -3.95 2.55 10.49
CA ASN A 25 -3.68 3.67 9.59
C ASN A 25 -2.81 3.22 8.42
N ARG A 26 -3.46 2.58 7.46
CA ARG A 26 -2.80 2.15 6.22
C ARG A 26 -2.40 3.31 5.32
N PHE A 27 -2.94 4.48 5.60
CA PHE A 27 -2.77 5.67 4.78
C PHE A 27 -2.07 6.77 5.56
N SER A 28 -0.81 6.58 5.88
CA SER A 28 -0.01 7.65 6.49
C SER A 28 0.48 8.61 5.41
N SER A 29 -0.10 9.78 5.38
CA SER A 29 0.38 10.85 4.50
C SER A 29 1.81 11.23 4.86
N GLY A 30 2.68 11.30 3.87
CA GLY A 30 4.06 11.73 4.04
C GLY A 30 5.05 10.64 4.42
N GLN A 31 4.60 9.41 4.68
CA GLN A 31 5.48 8.28 4.88
C GLN A 31 5.67 7.49 3.59
N SER A 32 6.86 6.96 3.41
CA SER A 32 7.11 6.05 2.31
C SER A 32 6.43 4.72 2.58
N ASN A 33 5.53 4.36 1.71
CA ASN A 33 4.78 3.11 1.78
C ASN A 33 5.12 2.23 0.59
N THR A 34 4.85 0.96 0.73
CA THR A 34 5.05 -0.01 -0.34
C THR A 34 3.75 -0.76 -0.60
N VAL A 35 3.36 -0.83 -1.85
CA VAL A 35 2.22 -1.62 -2.30
C VAL A 35 2.64 -2.59 -3.39
N ILE A 36 2.07 -3.77 -3.40
CA ILE A 36 2.37 -4.82 -4.37
C ILE A 36 1.06 -5.27 -5.01
N GLY A 37 1.05 -5.36 -6.31
CA GLY A 37 -0.12 -5.80 -7.04
C GLY A 37 0.07 -5.80 -8.54
N CYS A 38 -1.01 -6.01 -9.25
CA CYS A 38 -1.04 -5.99 -10.69
C CYS A 38 -1.33 -4.58 -11.20
N LEU A 39 -0.48 -4.07 -12.05
CA LEU A 39 -0.62 -2.74 -12.60
C LEU A 39 -1.30 -2.78 -13.97
N SER A 40 -2.31 -1.98 -14.12
CA SER A 40 -3.02 -1.78 -15.39
C SER A 40 -3.12 -0.30 -15.73
N GLY A 41 -3.37 0.01 -16.97
CA GLY A 41 -3.47 1.37 -17.46
C GLY A 41 -2.52 1.63 -18.63
N PRO A 42 -2.25 2.89 -18.98
CA PRO A 42 -2.91 4.08 -18.42
C PRO A 42 -4.34 4.27 -18.92
N ASP A 43 -5.11 4.98 -18.16
CA ASP A 43 -6.41 5.47 -18.61
C ASP A 43 -6.27 6.78 -19.42
N ALA A 44 -7.38 7.42 -19.74
CA ALA A 44 -7.38 8.64 -20.53
C ALA A 44 -6.68 9.83 -19.86
N ASP A 45 -6.53 9.77 -18.55
CA ASP A 45 -5.90 10.83 -17.75
C ASP A 45 -4.47 10.47 -17.31
N ASP A 46 -3.87 9.47 -17.93
CA ASP A 46 -2.54 8.93 -17.59
C ASP A 46 -2.45 8.36 -16.16
N HIS A 47 -3.57 7.91 -15.63
CA HIS A 47 -3.59 7.22 -14.35
C HIS A 47 -3.50 5.71 -14.53
N TYR A 48 -2.94 5.06 -13.55
CA TYR A 48 -2.80 3.61 -13.51
C TYR A 48 -3.64 3.05 -12.39
N THR A 49 -4.01 1.80 -12.49
CA THR A 49 -4.74 1.09 -11.45
C THR A 49 -3.92 -0.09 -10.96
N LEU A 50 -3.68 -0.14 -9.67
CA LEU A 50 -3.04 -1.28 -9.01
C LEU A 50 -4.10 -2.11 -8.32
N THR A 51 -4.17 -3.39 -8.66
CA THR A 51 -5.10 -4.34 -8.04
C THR A 51 -4.33 -5.40 -7.26
N SER A 52 -4.75 -5.67 -6.05
CA SER A 52 -4.15 -6.70 -5.21
C SER A 52 -5.20 -7.38 -4.35
N MET A 53 -4.79 -8.40 -3.60
CA MET A 53 -5.71 -9.05 -2.66
C MET A 53 -6.21 -8.11 -1.57
N GLN A 54 -5.41 -7.11 -1.21
CA GLN A 54 -5.78 -6.11 -0.22
C GLN A 54 -6.57 -4.95 -0.83
N HIS A 55 -6.37 -4.69 -2.11
CA HIS A 55 -6.98 -3.59 -2.84
C HIS A 55 -7.71 -4.13 -4.08
N ARG A 56 -8.78 -4.88 -3.84
CA ARG A 56 -9.52 -5.56 -4.92
C ARG A 56 -10.27 -4.63 -5.86
N THR A 57 -10.67 -3.49 -5.35
CA THR A 57 -11.35 -2.47 -6.13
C THR A 57 -10.40 -1.65 -6.99
N GLY A 58 -9.10 -1.82 -6.76
CA GLY A 58 -8.07 -1.07 -7.44
C GLY A 58 -7.72 0.23 -6.72
N VAL A 59 -6.44 0.57 -6.76
CA VAL A 59 -5.92 1.82 -6.23
C VAL A 59 -5.52 2.70 -7.40
N ASP A 60 -5.94 3.95 -7.38
CA ASP A 60 -5.49 4.95 -8.35
C ASP A 60 -4.01 5.25 -8.10
N VAL A 61 -3.18 5.06 -9.10
CA VAL A 61 -1.74 5.24 -9.02
C VAL A 61 -1.29 6.29 -10.01
N VAL A 62 -0.51 7.23 -9.54
CA VAL A 62 0.18 8.21 -10.37
C VAL A 62 1.67 8.12 -10.11
N GLY A 63 2.47 8.54 -11.05
CA GLY A 63 3.92 8.51 -10.89
C GLY A 63 4.64 8.79 -12.20
N GLY A 64 5.92 8.43 -12.23
CA GLY A 64 6.78 8.65 -13.39
C GLY A 64 6.57 7.63 -14.50
N GLU A 65 7.39 7.77 -15.53
CA GLU A 65 7.32 6.92 -16.72
C GLU A 65 7.61 5.45 -16.46
N ASP A 66 8.24 5.14 -15.35
CA ASP A 66 8.54 3.75 -14.97
C ASP A 66 7.28 2.91 -14.75
N LEU A 67 6.15 3.55 -14.46
CA LEU A 67 4.87 2.86 -14.37
C LEU A 67 4.50 2.17 -15.67
N LYS A 68 4.79 2.79 -16.81
CA LYS A 68 4.50 2.23 -18.14
C LYS A 68 5.19 0.89 -18.36
N LYS A 69 6.38 0.73 -17.77
CA LYS A 69 7.15 -0.51 -17.90
C LYS A 69 6.55 -1.67 -17.13
N GLY A 70 5.80 -1.36 -16.07
CA GLY A 70 5.19 -2.36 -15.20
C GLY A 70 3.77 -2.76 -15.59
N VAL A 71 3.18 -2.11 -16.58
CA VAL A 71 1.80 -2.39 -16.99
C VAL A 71 1.65 -3.83 -17.49
N GLY A 72 0.63 -4.49 -17.01
CA GLY A 72 0.36 -5.89 -17.33
C GLY A 72 1.09 -6.89 -16.43
N GLY A 73 2.00 -6.41 -15.61
CA GLY A 73 2.80 -7.22 -14.71
C GLY A 73 2.48 -6.99 -13.24
N LYS A 74 3.11 -7.80 -12.42
CA LYS A 74 3.07 -7.63 -10.98
C LYS A 74 4.23 -6.74 -10.56
N VAL A 75 3.90 -5.67 -9.87
CA VAL A 75 4.87 -4.66 -9.49
C VAL A 75 4.85 -4.40 -7.99
N LYS A 76 5.98 -3.93 -7.51
CA LYS A 76 6.14 -3.36 -6.18
C LYS A 76 6.33 -1.86 -6.37
N LEU A 77 5.42 -1.09 -5.83
CA LEU A 77 5.46 0.36 -5.87
C LEU A 77 5.87 0.89 -4.50
N THR A 78 6.79 1.82 -4.49
CA THR A 78 7.16 2.58 -3.30
C THR A 78 6.78 4.03 -3.53
N GLY A 79 6.16 4.64 -2.55
CA GLY A 79 5.69 6.01 -2.67
C GLY A 79 4.88 6.44 -1.46
N SER A 80 3.99 7.37 -1.67
CA SER A 80 3.16 7.94 -0.61
C SER A 80 1.69 7.92 -0.97
N TRP A 81 0.86 7.84 0.05
CA TRP A 81 -0.59 7.99 -0.10
C TRP A 81 -0.97 9.45 -0.09
N GLU A 82 -1.82 9.82 -1.02
CA GLU A 82 -2.39 11.16 -1.11
C GLU A 82 -3.91 11.08 -1.06
N LEU A 83 -4.53 12.06 -0.42
CA LEU A 83 -5.98 12.16 -0.41
C LEU A 83 -6.45 12.77 -1.73
N LEU A 84 -7.41 12.14 -2.37
CA LEU A 84 -7.98 12.65 -3.60
C LEU A 84 -8.80 13.91 -3.32
N PRO A 85 -8.67 14.96 -4.15
CA PRO A 85 -9.52 16.13 -4.04
C PRO A 85 -11.00 15.75 -4.16
N GLY A 86 -11.83 16.29 -3.30
CA GLY A 86 -13.27 16.00 -3.32
C GLY A 86 -13.66 14.65 -2.74
N SER A 87 -12.74 14.00 -2.03
CA SER A 87 -12.99 12.71 -1.41
C SER A 87 -13.42 12.81 0.05
N GLU A 88 -13.75 14.00 0.52
CA GLU A 88 -14.24 14.17 1.88
C GLU A 88 -15.46 13.25 2.13
N GLY A 89 -15.39 12.50 3.19
CA GLY A 89 -16.42 11.52 3.53
C GLY A 89 -16.29 10.16 2.86
N LYS A 90 -15.35 9.99 1.95
CA LYS A 90 -15.01 8.67 1.41
C LYS A 90 -13.93 8.03 2.25
N THR A 91 -13.92 6.72 2.28
CA THR A 91 -12.95 5.94 3.04
C THR A 91 -12.27 4.89 2.17
N GLY A 92 -11.13 4.42 2.62
CA GLY A 92 -10.40 3.36 1.93
C GLY A 92 -9.77 3.79 0.62
N ASP A 93 -9.66 2.85 -0.30
CA ASP A 93 -8.97 3.05 -1.58
C ASP A 93 -9.63 4.11 -2.47
N ALA A 94 -10.94 4.27 -2.34
CA ALA A 94 -11.70 5.24 -3.12
C ALA A 94 -11.41 6.71 -2.75
N ALA A 95 -10.84 6.93 -1.59
CA ALA A 95 -10.50 8.27 -1.11
C ALA A 95 -9.05 8.65 -1.35
N HIS A 96 -8.22 7.68 -1.69
CA HIS A 96 -6.77 7.86 -1.73
C HIS A 96 -6.21 7.50 -3.10
N ARG A 97 -5.13 8.17 -3.41
CA ARG A 97 -4.30 7.90 -4.58
C ARG A 97 -2.90 7.53 -4.09
N PHE A 98 -2.26 6.64 -4.77
CA PHE A 98 -0.87 6.29 -4.48
C PHE A 98 0.06 7.00 -5.47
N ASN A 99 0.94 7.84 -4.94
CA ASN A 99 1.96 8.50 -5.73
C ASN A 99 3.24 7.68 -5.69
N ALA A 100 3.50 6.96 -6.76
CA ALA A 100 4.64 6.07 -6.86
C ALA A 100 5.91 6.85 -7.22
N THR A 101 6.93 6.72 -6.39
CA THR A 101 8.25 7.30 -6.62
C THR A 101 9.25 6.28 -7.15
N GLN A 102 8.96 5.00 -6.91
CA GLN A 102 9.81 3.91 -7.38
C GLN A 102 8.96 2.72 -7.79
N VAL A 103 9.32 2.12 -8.91
CA VAL A 103 8.65 0.94 -9.47
C VAL A 103 9.65 -0.20 -9.59
N THR A 104 9.30 -1.36 -9.05
CA THR A 104 10.09 -2.59 -9.20
C THR A 104 9.19 -3.64 -9.84
N ILE A 105 9.57 -4.16 -10.97
CA ILE A 105 8.83 -5.22 -11.66
C ILE A 105 9.20 -6.54 -10.99
N LEU A 106 8.20 -7.24 -10.48
CA LEU A 106 8.36 -8.53 -9.84
C LEU A 106 8.11 -9.68 -10.81
N GLU A 107 7.09 -9.53 -11.64
CA GLU A 107 6.73 -10.50 -12.66
C GLU A 107 6.23 -9.76 -13.89
N ASP A 108 6.63 -10.21 -15.07
CA ASP A 108 6.25 -9.55 -16.32
C ASP A 108 4.78 -9.69 -16.66
N THR A 109 4.16 -10.72 -16.12
CA THR A 109 2.73 -10.98 -16.33
C THR A 109 2.02 -11.11 -15.01
N CYS A 110 0.85 -10.53 -14.93
CA CYS A 110 0.00 -10.69 -13.80
C CYS A 110 -0.81 -11.96 -13.93
N HIS A 111 -0.42 -12.95 -13.18
CA HIS A 111 -1.28 -14.08 -12.95
C HIS A 111 -2.31 -13.69 -11.90
N SER A 112 -3.28 -12.91 -12.32
CA SER A 112 -4.50 -12.86 -11.55
C SER A 112 -4.99 -14.30 -11.47
N PRO A 113 -5.26 -14.83 -10.29
CA PRO A 113 -6.01 -16.06 -10.23
C PRO A 113 -7.30 -15.78 -10.99
N ALA A 114 -7.35 -16.28 -12.18
CA ALA A 114 -8.53 -16.17 -13.00
C ALA A 114 -9.71 -16.56 -12.12
N PRO A 115 -10.80 -15.81 -12.15
CA PRO A 115 -11.98 -16.25 -11.46
C PRO A 115 -12.18 -17.69 -11.85
N VAL A 116 -12.16 -18.54 -10.86
CA VAL A 116 -12.28 -19.96 -11.09
C VAL A 116 -13.65 -20.17 -11.65
N THR A 117 -13.77 -19.97 -12.92
CA THR A 117 -14.97 -20.33 -13.61
C THR A 117 -15.04 -21.83 -13.54
N PRO A 118 -16.02 -22.39 -12.91
CA PRO A 118 -16.14 -23.83 -12.81
C PRO A 118 -16.56 -24.45 -14.14
N VAL A 119 -15.99 -23.96 -15.14
CA VAL A 119 -16.42 -24.22 -16.46
C VAL A 119 -16.09 -25.53 -16.98
N SER A 120 -14.96 -25.87 -16.70
CA SER A 120 -14.34 -26.88 -17.47
C SER A 120 -14.97 -28.23 -17.39
N LYS A 121 -15.72 -28.44 -16.36
CA LYS A 121 -16.27 -29.76 -16.18
C LYS A 121 -17.23 -30.17 -17.23
N SER A 122 -17.94 -29.28 -17.73
CA SER A 122 -18.93 -29.58 -18.71
C SER A 122 -18.35 -30.14 -19.98
N LYS A 123 -17.12 -29.91 -20.18
CA LYS A 123 -16.53 -30.35 -21.41
C LYS A 123 -16.21 -31.77 -21.47
N GLN A 124 -16.22 -32.30 -20.40
CA GLN A 124 -15.82 -33.62 -20.36
C GLN A 124 -16.67 -34.53 -21.03
N GLN A 125 -17.43 -34.40 -21.51
CA GLN A 125 -18.09 -35.34 -22.02
C GLN A 125 -17.84 -36.07 -23.03
N LYS A 126 -17.81 -36.58 -23.01
CA LYS A 126 -17.65 -37.24 -23.80
C LYS A 126 -17.85 -38.11 -24.33
N LYS A 127 -17.92 -38.54 -24.50
CA LYS A 127 -18.09 -39.45 -25.01
C LYS A 127 -17.90 -40.19 -25.11
#